data_c8eaca90e8e638b1bc8ad50ccd9e4527
#
_entry.id   c8eaca90e8e638b1bc8ad50ccd9e4527
#
_cell.length_a   1.000
_cell.length_b   1.000
_cell.length_c   1.000
_cell.angle_alpha   90.00
_cell.angle_beta   90.00
_cell.angle_gamma   90.00
#
_symmetry.space_group_name_H-M   'P 1'
#
loop_
_entity.id
_entity.type
_entity.pdbx_description
1 polymer ?
#
loop_
_entity_poly.entity_id
_entity_poly.type
_entity_poly.pdbx_seq_one_letter_code
_entity_poly.pdbx_strand_id
1 'polypeptide(L)'
;VEEALARIGITNANGEVPELLSITRDPDNPRIKTFVFEICGLPVLVWLDFAEKIQSALNVNIIDVQYGEDNQHIKLTVAPPVSNLPREIPWYDRLLSLEPYTISVGESTVGPVLLDMRNQHCHMLISGVTGSGKSSLLKVILYQCICWNMVLYLTDFKGGVSFGR
;
A
#
# COMPACT_ATOMS: atom_id res chain seq x y z
N VAL A 1 -22.04 2.10 -5.19
CA VAL A 1 -20.93 2.98 -5.64
C VAL A 1 -21.53 4.27 -6.20
N GLU A 2 -22.38 4.20 -7.21
CA GLU A 2 -23.01 5.36 -7.88
C GLU A 2 -23.73 6.29 -6.89
N GLU A 3 -24.53 5.74 -5.97
CA GLU A 3 -25.16 6.53 -4.91
C GLU A 3 -24.14 7.28 -4.05
N ALA A 4 -22.98 6.71 -3.80
CA ALA A 4 -21.92 7.37 -3.04
C ALA A 4 -21.31 8.50 -3.85
N LEU A 5 -21.09 8.32 -5.15
CA LEU A 5 -20.62 9.38 -6.07
C LEU A 5 -21.63 10.51 -6.17
N ALA A 6 -22.92 10.20 -6.30
CA ALA A 6 -23.99 11.21 -6.29
C ALA A 6 -23.99 12.07 -5.01
N ARG A 7 -23.85 11.42 -3.85
CA ARG A 7 -23.83 12.12 -2.54
C ARG A 7 -22.66 13.09 -2.39
N ILE A 8 -21.52 12.80 -2.99
CA ILE A 8 -20.34 13.68 -2.92
C ILE A 8 -20.33 14.73 -4.04
N GLY A 9 -21.31 14.69 -4.94
CA GLY A 9 -21.53 15.72 -5.98
C GLY A 9 -20.69 15.50 -7.24
N ILE A 10 -20.27 14.25 -7.55
CA ILE A 10 -19.66 13.93 -8.84
C ILE A 10 -20.79 13.76 -9.85
N THR A 11 -21.08 14.84 -10.56
CA THR A 11 -22.08 14.89 -11.61
C THR A 11 -21.59 15.76 -12.76
N ASN A 12 -22.07 15.48 -13.97
CA ASN A 12 -21.83 16.36 -15.11
C ASN A 12 -22.75 17.61 -15.06
N ALA A 13 -22.64 18.48 -16.06
CA ALA A 13 -23.42 19.71 -16.15
C ALA A 13 -24.95 19.47 -16.23
N ASN A 14 -25.38 18.26 -16.62
CA ASN A 14 -26.77 17.85 -16.70
C ASN A 14 -27.27 17.18 -15.41
N GLY A 15 -26.40 17.01 -14.40
CA GLY A 15 -26.71 16.33 -13.14
C GLY A 15 -26.61 14.79 -13.22
N GLU A 16 -26.04 14.24 -14.29
CA GLU A 16 -25.87 12.80 -14.47
C GLU A 16 -24.63 12.33 -13.68
N VAL A 17 -24.77 11.18 -13.01
CA VAL A 17 -23.71 10.52 -12.24
C VAL A 17 -22.98 9.53 -13.14
N PRO A 18 -21.65 9.41 -13.09
CA PRO A 18 -20.92 8.39 -13.82
C PRO A 18 -21.42 6.98 -13.51
N GLU A 19 -21.74 6.21 -14.53
CA GLU A 19 -22.19 4.83 -14.41
C GLU A 19 -21.01 3.89 -14.18
N LEU A 20 -21.15 2.96 -13.23
CA LEU A 20 -20.16 1.91 -12.96
C LEU A 20 -20.36 0.76 -13.93
N LEU A 21 -19.45 0.60 -14.88
CA LEU A 21 -19.51 -0.44 -15.90
C LEU A 21 -19.00 -1.80 -15.43
N SER A 22 -17.89 -1.79 -14.68
CA SER A 22 -17.29 -3.03 -14.18
C SER A 22 -16.42 -2.83 -12.94
N ILE A 23 -16.24 -3.94 -12.19
CA ILE A 23 -15.29 -4.05 -11.10
C ILE A 23 -14.44 -5.27 -11.35
N THR A 24 -13.15 -5.08 -11.56
CA THR A 24 -12.19 -6.15 -11.72
C THR A 24 -11.25 -6.22 -10.52
N ARG A 25 -10.67 -7.40 -10.27
CA ARG A 25 -9.61 -7.59 -9.28
C ARG A 25 -8.31 -7.80 -10.01
N ASP A 26 -7.24 -7.26 -9.44
CA ASP A 26 -5.90 -7.52 -9.93
C ASP A 26 -5.58 -9.02 -9.76
N PRO A 27 -5.10 -9.72 -10.82
CA PRO A 27 -4.81 -11.15 -10.77
C PRO A 27 -3.67 -11.49 -9.81
N ASP A 28 -2.68 -10.61 -9.68
CA ASP A 28 -1.50 -10.82 -8.83
C ASP A 28 -1.77 -10.37 -7.38
N ASN A 29 -2.68 -9.42 -7.20
CA ASN A 29 -3.05 -8.90 -5.89
C ASN A 29 -4.56 -8.69 -5.72
N PRO A 30 -5.30 -9.68 -5.22
CA PRO A 30 -6.77 -9.60 -5.06
C PRO A 30 -7.26 -8.48 -4.13
N ARG A 31 -6.36 -7.84 -3.37
CA ARG A 31 -6.68 -6.67 -2.54
C ARG A 31 -6.90 -5.41 -3.39
N ILE A 32 -6.30 -5.34 -4.57
CA ILE A 32 -6.46 -4.25 -5.52
C ILE A 32 -7.70 -4.50 -6.37
N LYS A 33 -8.51 -3.47 -6.53
CA LYS A 33 -9.69 -3.49 -7.41
C LYS A 33 -9.62 -2.31 -8.36
N THR A 34 -10.07 -2.53 -9.58
CA THR A 34 -10.24 -1.48 -10.57
C THR A 34 -11.73 -1.31 -10.87
N PHE A 35 -12.24 -0.13 -10.60
CA PHE A 35 -13.57 0.29 -11.02
C PHE A 35 -13.47 1.00 -12.36
N VAL A 36 -14.32 0.62 -13.29
CA VAL A 36 -14.40 1.27 -14.60
C VAL A 36 -15.74 2.00 -14.68
N PHE A 37 -15.66 3.31 -14.91
CA PHE A 37 -16.84 4.17 -15.04
C PHE A 37 -16.93 4.74 -16.44
N GLU A 38 -18.15 4.99 -16.90
CA GLU A 38 -18.39 5.87 -18.05
C GLU A 38 -18.08 7.31 -17.66
N ILE A 39 -17.36 8.04 -18.54
CA ILE A 39 -16.84 9.39 -18.19
C ILE A 39 -17.92 10.46 -18.04
N CYS A 40 -19.07 10.31 -18.73
CA CYS A 40 -20.17 11.28 -18.74
C CYS A 40 -19.73 12.75 -18.95
N GLY A 41 -18.61 12.95 -19.68
CA GLY A 41 -18.05 14.27 -19.93
C GLY A 41 -17.22 14.85 -18.76
N LEU A 42 -16.91 14.07 -17.73
CA LEU A 42 -16.10 14.49 -16.59
C LEU A 42 -14.62 14.10 -16.81
N PRO A 43 -13.70 15.06 -17.03
CA PRO A 43 -12.29 14.77 -17.23
C PRO A 43 -11.63 14.17 -15.97
N VAL A 44 -10.51 13.45 -16.14
CA VAL A 44 -9.74 12.83 -15.04
C VAL A 44 -9.42 13.83 -13.93
N LEU A 45 -9.14 15.09 -14.25
CA LEU A 45 -8.86 16.13 -13.27
C LEU A 45 -9.96 16.31 -12.24
N VAL A 46 -11.23 16.21 -12.65
CA VAL A 46 -12.37 16.29 -11.72
C VAL A 46 -12.35 15.12 -10.74
N TRP A 47 -12.02 13.93 -11.20
CA TRP A 47 -11.90 12.75 -10.34
C TRP A 47 -10.76 12.88 -9.33
N LEU A 48 -9.64 13.47 -9.74
CA LEU A 48 -8.52 13.76 -8.85
C LEU A 48 -8.89 14.81 -7.79
N ASP A 49 -9.62 15.87 -8.16
CA ASP A 49 -10.10 16.89 -7.21
C ASP A 49 -11.06 16.30 -6.18
N PHE A 50 -11.82 15.28 -6.56
CA PHE A 50 -12.74 14.57 -5.68
C PHE A 50 -12.12 13.36 -4.97
N ALA A 51 -10.85 13.05 -5.19
CA ALA A 51 -10.20 11.82 -4.71
C ALA A 51 -10.41 11.57 -3.20
N GLU A 52 -10.19 12.57 -2.35
CA GLU A 52 -10.39 12.45 -0.90
C GLU A 52 -11.85 12.13 -0.53
N LYS A 53 -12.80 12.76 -1.21
CA LYS A 53 -14.22 12.52 -0.97
C LYS A 53 -14.63 11.11 -1.44
N ILE A 54 -14.10 10.67 -2.58
CA ILE A 54 -14.32 9.32 -3.12
C ILE A 54 -13.74 8.28 -2.15
N GLN A 55 -12.52 8.47 -1.67
CA GLN A 55 -11.88 7.58 -0.70
C GLN A 55 -12.75 7.44 0.57
N SER A 56 -13.23 8.56 1.08
CA SER A 56 -14.10 8.57 2.26
C SER A 56 -15.45 7.90 1.99
N ALA A 57 -16.10 8.21 0.86
CA ALA A 57 -17.44 7.72 0.54
C ALA A 57 -17.46 6.21 0.24
N LEU A 58 -16.41 5.68 -0.39
CA LEU A 58 -16.27 4.26 -0.75
C LEU A 58 -15.48 3.46 0.30
N ASN A 59 -14.90 4.11 1.30
CA ASN A 59 -14.01 3.52 2.29
C ASN A 59 -12.86 2.71 1.65
N VAL A 60 -12.13 3.36 0.74
CA VAL A 60 -11.01 2.79 -0.01
C VAL A 60 -9.83 3.77 -0.03
N ASN A 61 -8.64 3.30 -0.39
CA ASN A 61 -7.52 4.13 -0.81
C ASN A 61 -7.43 4.13 -2.33
N ILE A 62 -7.44 5.30 -2.95
CA ILE A 62 -7.17 5.42 -4.38
C ILE A 62 -5.67 5.28 -4.60
N ILE A 63 -5.29 4.33 -5.47
CA ILE A 63 -3.91 4.12 -5.93
C ILE A 63 -3.65 4.94 -7.18
N ASP A 64 -4.61 4.91 -8.11
CA ASP A 64 -4.47 5.54 -9.41
C ASP A 64 -5.82 5.91 -10.02
N VAL A 65 -5.83 6.98 -10.83
CA VAL A 65 -6.98 7.46 -11.61
C VAL A 65 -6.50 7.77 -13.01
N GLN A 66 -6.97 7.03 -13.99
CA GLN A 66 -6.55 7.22 -15.38
C GLN A 66 -7.72 7.01 -16.34
N TYR A 67 -7.53 7.45 -17.59
CA TYR A 67 -8.45 7.09 -18.65
C TYR A 67 -8.39 5.57 -18.91
N GLY A 68 -9.50 5.00 -19.41
CA GLY A 68 -9.56 3.64 -19.92
C GLY A 68 -8.73 3.47 -21.21
N GLU A 69 -9.06 2.43 -21.96
CA GLU A 69 -8.43 2.19 -23.28
C GLU A 69 -8.85 3.22 -24.32
N ASP A 70 -9.99 3.83 -24.08
CA ASP A 70 -10.49 5.00 -24.79
C ASP A 70 -10.70 6.16 -23.80
N ASN A 71 -10.83 7.38 -24.31
CA ASN A 71 -11.07 8.55 -23.49
C ASN A 71 -12.55 8.68 -23.03
N GLN A 72 -13.34 7.62 -23.13
CA GLN A 72 -14.75 7.59 -22.72
C GLN A 72 -14.94 6.88 -21.37
N HIS A 73 -13.89 6.27 -20.83
CA HIS A 73 -13.93 5.56 -19.57
C HIS A 73 -12.88 6.07 -18.60
N ILE A 74 -13.19 6.00 -17.30
CA ILE A 74 -12.25 6.24 -16.20
C ILE A 74 -11.99 4.93 -15.48
N LYS A 75 -10.71 4.60 -15.30
CA LYS A 75 -10.24 3.50 -14.45
C LYS A 75 -9.80 4.07 -13.10
N LEU A 76 -10.49 3.67 -12.04
CA LEU A 76 -10.16 4.01 -10.67
C LEU A 76 -9.60 2.77 -9.96
N THR A 77 -8.29 2.73 -9.75
CA THR A 77 -7.62 1.63 -9.05
C THR A 77 -7.57 1.93 -7.57
N VAL A 78 -8.07 1.00 -6.75
CA VAL A 78 -8.22 1.18 -5.32
C VAL A 78 -7.71 0.00 -4.51
N ALA A 79 -7.28 0.28 -3.29
CA ALA A 79 -6.91 -0.69 -2.27
C ALA A 79 -7.82 -0.55 -1.04
N PRO A 80 -7.83 -1.55 -0.12
CA PRO A 80 -8.47 -1.40 1.17
C PRO A 80 -7.92 -0.19 1.95
N PRO A 81 -8.73 0.43 2.85
CA PRO A 81 -8.28 1.57 3.64
C PRO A 81 -7.18 1.15 4.64
N VAL A 82 -6.32 2.10 5.01
CA VAL A 82 -5.22 1.89 5.98
C VAL A 82 -5.76 1.41 7.34
N SER A 83 -6.97 1.79 7.72
CA SER A 83 -7.63 1.31 8.95
C SER A 83 -7.78 -0.21 9.02
N ASN A 84 -7.70 -0.91 7.90
CA ASN A 84 -7.75 -2.37 7.84
C ASN A 84 -6.41 -3.05 8.13
N LEU A 85 -5.32 -2.27 8.28
CA LEU A 85 -4.05 -2.84 8.69
C LEU A 85 -4.08 -3.16 10.20
N PRO A 86 -3.59 -4.34 10.62
CA PRO A 86 -3.45 -4.66 12.02
C PRO A 86 -2.42 -3.72 12.68
N ARG A 87 -2.63 -3.36 13.94
CA ARG A 87 -1.69 -2.54 14.71
C ARG A 87 -0.37 -3.24 14.96
N GLU A 88 -0.42 -4.57 15.07
CA GLU A 88 0.73 -5.43 15.28
C GLU A 88 0.65 -6.60 14.30
N ILE A 89 1.75 -6.89 13.67
CA ILE A 89 1.91 -8.03 12.77
C ILE A 89 2.93 -8.97 13.42
N PRO A 90 2.47 -10.10 14.00
CA PRO A 90 3.41 -11.09 14.51
C PRO A 90 4.22 -11.66 13.36
N TRP A 91 5.49 -11.97 13.63
CA TRP A 91 6.35 -12.60 12.64
C TRP A 91 5.87 -14.02 12.33
N TYR A 92 5.82 -14.33 11.04
CA TYR A 92 5.61 -15.67 10.51
C TYR A 92 6.63 -15.92 9.41
N ASP A 93 7.13 -17.14 9.29
CA ASP A 93 8.12 -17.50 8.27
C ASP A 93 7.63 -17.27 6.83
N ARG A 94 6.32 -17.28 6.61
CA ARG A 94 5.72 -16.88 5.32
C ARG A 94 5.97 -15.43 4.92
N LEU A 95 6.40 -14.57 5.86
CA LEU A 95 6.77 -13.18 5.58
C LEU A 95 8.21 -13.07 5.06
N LEU A 96 9.00 -14.15 5.19
CA LEU A 96 10.32 -14.21 4.59
C LEU A 96 10.18 -14.20 3.07
N SER A 97 10.85 -13.27 2.42
CA SER A 97 10.86 -13.22 0.95
C SER A 97 11.51 -14.48 0.38
N LEU A 98 10.99 -14.99 -0.72
CA LEU A 98 11.61 -16.07 -1.49
C LEU A 98 12.78 -15.57 -2.33
N GLU A 99 12.81 -14.25 -2.62
CA GLU A 99 13.90 -13.61 -3.36
C GLU A 99 15.09 -13.36 -2.43
N PRO A 100 16.29 -13.85 -2.76
CA PRO A 100 17.50 -13.61 -1.96
C PRO A 100 17.77 -12.13 -1.75
N TYR A 101 18.21 -11.77 -0.55
CA TYR A 101 18.54 -10.39 -0.15
C TYR A 101 17.38 -9.39 -0.20
N THR A 102 16.14 -9.88 -0.31
CA THR A 102 14.95 -9.05 -0.25
C THR A 102 14.29 -9.17 1.12
N ILE A 103 14.26 -8.09 1.87
CA ILE A 103 13.80 -8.06 3.26
C ILE A 103 12.38 -7.52 3.33
N SER A 104 11.50 -8.25 4.02
CA SER A 104 10.18 -7.78 4.37
C SER A 104 10.25 -6.90 5.63
N VAL A 105 9.83 -5.64 5.51
CA VAL A 105 9.88 -4.67 6.63
C VAL A 105 8.51 -4.38 7.23
N GLY A 106 7.45 -4.88 6.63
CA GLY A 106 6.09 -4.69 7.12
C GLY A 106 5.03 -5.02 6.07
N GLU A 107 3.80 -4.67 6.36
CA GLU A 107 2.68 -4.79 5.42
C GLU A 107 2.08 -3.43 5.08
N SER A 108 1.62 -3.32 3.85
CA SER A 108 0.79 -2.22 3.37
C SER A 108 -0.62 -2.73 3.03
N THR A 109 -1.51 -1.84 2.66
CA THR A 109 -2.87 -2.18 2.21
C THR A 109 -2.87 -3.06 0.96
N VAL A 110 -1.79 -3.01 0.18
CA VAL A 110 -1.62 -3.78 -1.06
C VAL A 110 -0.74 -5.03 -0.89
N GLY A 111 -0.15 -5.25 0.28
CA GLY A 111 0.68 -6.43 0.56
C GLY A 111 1.97 -6.12 1.29
N PRO A 112 2.91 -7.06 1.35
CA PRO A 112 4.17 -6.88 2.07
C PRO A 112 5.02 -5.77 1.45
N VAL A 113 5.68 -4.99 2.31
CA VAL A 113 6.68 -3.99 1.89
C VAL A 113 8.03 -4.68 1.86
N LEU A 114 8.59 -4.81 0.67
CA LEU A 114 9.85 -5.50 0.41
C LEU A 114 10.95 -4.53 0.01
N LEU A 115 12.16 -4.72 0.54
CA LEU A 115 13.35 -3.94 0.22
C LEU A 115 14.43 -4.86 -0.37
N ASP A 116 14.88 -4.57 -1.60
CA ASP A 116 16.04 -5.25 -2.20
C ASP A 116 17.33 -4.59 -1.70
N MET A 117 18.09 -5.32 -0.91
CA MET A 117 19.33 -4.85 -0.29
C MET A 117 20.52 -4.82 -1.24
N ARG A 118 20.41 -5.35 -2.46
CA ARG A 118 21.52 -5.41 -3.43
C ARG A 118 21.73 -4.11 -4.17
N ASN A 119 20.65 -3.53 -4.68
CA ASN A 119 20.74 -2.46 -5.68
C ASN A 119 20.17 -1.12 -5.24
N GLN A 120 19.09 -1.12 -4.46
CA GLN A 120 18.34 0.10 -4.15
C GLN A 120 18.44 0.53 -2.70
N HIS A 121 18.64 -0.40 -1.76
CA HIS A 121 18.55 -0.17 -0.32
C HIS A 121 19.75 -0.72 0.44
N CYS A 122 20.97 -0.52 -0.10
CA CYS A 122 22.21 -0.96 0.55
C CYS A 122 22.52 -0.21 1.87
N HIS A 123 21.86 0.92 2.11
CA HIS A 123 21.95 1.67 3.37
C HIS A 123 20.55 1.92 3.93
N MET A 124 20.38 1.70 5.23
CA MET A 124 19.10 1.89 5.90
C MET A 124 19.30 2.68 7.19
N LEU A 125 18.49 3.72 7.40
CA LEU A 125 18.39 4.46 8.64
C LEU A 125 17.05 4.17 9.30
N ILE A 126 17.06 3.64 10.53
CA ILE A 126 15.85 3.39 11.33
C ILE A 126 15.81 4.40 12.48
N SER A 127 14.85 5.31 12.43
CA SER A 127 14.66 6.36 13.43
C SER A 127 13.24 6.34 14.01
N GLY A 128 13.06 6.96 15.15
CA GLY A 128 11.76 7.10 15.81
C GLY A 128 11.89 7.29 17.31
N VAL A 129 10.78 7.63 17.98
CA VAL A 129 10.72 7.83 19.44
C VAL A 129 10.91 6.52 20.22
N THR A 130 11.20 6.63 21.50
CA THR A 130 11.27 5.45 22.37
C THR A 130 9.93 4.71 22.39
N GLY A 131 9.97 3.38 22.30
CA GLY A 131 8.76 2.54 22.26
C GLY A 131 8.12 2.39 20.88
N SER A 132 8.63 3.06 19.82
CA SER A 132 8.06 2.99 18.47
C SER A 132 8.34 1.68 17.69
N GLY A 133 9.00 0.69 18.30
CA GLY A 133 9.28 -0.59 17.65
C GLY A 133 10.59 -0.66 16.84
N LYS A 134 11.47 0.37 16.89
CA LYS A 134 12.77 0.37 16.18
C LYS A 134 13.58 -0.91 16.37
N SER A 135 13.77 -1.31 17.64
CA SER A 135 14.54 -2.51 17.97
C SER A 135 13.83 -3.79 17.52
N SER A 136 12.51 -3.82 17.52
CA SER A 136 11.73 -4.94 17.00
C SER A 136 11.91 -5.07 15.50
N LEU A 137 11.78 -3.97 14.75
CA LEU A 137 12.02 -3.96 13.32
C LEU A 137 13.45 -4.39 12.98
N LEU A 138 14.45 -3.84 13.70
CA LEU A 138 15.84 -4.23 13.48
C LEU A 138 16.08 -5.72 13.73
N LYS A 139 15.48 -6.30 14.78
CA LYS A 139 15.56 -7.75 15.04
C LYS A 139 14.95 -8.57 13.91
N VAL A 140 13.81 -8.14 13.36
CA VAL A 140 13.17 -8.79 12.21
C VAL A 140 14.07 -8.74 10.96
N ILE A 141 14.73 -7.60 10.71
CA ILE A 141 15.68 -7.47 9.60
C ILE A 141 16.87 -8.40 9.80
N LEU A 142 17.50 -8.39 10.98
CA LEU A 142 18.64 -9.24 11.29
C LEU A 142 18.29 -10.73 11.19
N TYR A 143 17.10 -11.13 11.65
CA TYR A 143 16.62 -12.50 11.51
C TYR A 143 16.57 -12.94 10.05
N GLN A 144 16.02 -12.10 9.17
CA GLN A 144 15.96 -12.38 7.74
C GLN A 144 17.36 -12.48 7.11
N CYS A 145 18.28 -11.60 7.51
CA CYS A 145 19.68 -11.66 7.08
C CYS A 145 20.33 -13.00 7.48
N ILE A 146 20.06 -13.50 8.70
CA ILE A 146 20.54 -14.80 9.17
C ILE A 146 19.93 -15.93 8.32
N CYS A 147 18.65 -15.88 8.02
CA CYS A 147 17.99 -16.87 7.14
C CYS A 147 18.62 -16.92 5.75
N TRP A 148 19.13 -15.78 5.27
CA TRP A 148 19.88 -15.69 4.00
C TRP A 148 21.38 -15.98 4.11
N ASN A 149 21.84 -16.51 5.27
CA ASN A 149 23.24 -16.84 5.51
C ASN A 149 24.19 -15.64 5.33
N MET A 150 23.72 -14.43 5.61
CA MET A 150 24.52 -13.20 5.53
C MET A 150 25.46 -13.13 6.75
N VAL A 151 26.70 -12.68 6.54
CA VAL A 151 27.62 -12.36 7.64
C VAL A 151 27.25 -11.02 8.22
N LEU A 152 27.01 -10.97 9.55
CA LEU A 152 26.57 -9.77 10.26
C LEU A 152 27.67 -9.25 11.18
N TYR A 153 27.94 -7.95 11.12
CA TYR A 153 28.78 -7.23 12.06
C TYR A 153 27.91 -6.26 12.84
N LEU A 154 27.74 -6.50 14.14
CA LEU A 154 26.86 -5.70 15.00
C LEU A 154 27.68 -4.87 15.98
N THR A 155 27.40 -3.58 16.06
CA THR A 155 27.97 -2.68 17.06
C THR A 155 26.83 -2.07 17.88
N ASP A 156 26.82 -2.31 19.19
CA ASP A 156 25.83 -1.76 20.13
C ASP A 156 26.49 -0.84 21.16
N PHE A 157 26.32 0.46 20.99
CA PHE A 157 26.85 1.47 21.92
C PHE A 157 26.09 1.54 23.26
N LYS A 158 25.01 0.77 23.44
CA LYS A 158 24.25 0.64 24.67
C LYS A 158 24.66 -0.57 25.53
N GLY A 159 25.82 -1.14 25.28
CA GLY A 159 26.35 -2.24 26.09
C GLY A 159 25.58 -3.58 25.92
N GLY A 160 25.04 -3.85 24.74
CA GLY A 160 24.37 -5.11 24.47
C GLY A 160 22.90 -5.20 24.96
N VAL A 161 22.34 -4.11 25.47
CA VAL A 161 20.96 -4.09 26.01
C VAL A 161 19.91 -4.50 24.97
N SER A 162 20.17 -4.22 23.69
CA SER A 162 19.22 -4.52 22.60
C SER A 162 19.37 -5.94 22.04
N PHE A 163 20.55 -6.55 22.14
CA PHE A 163 20.90 -7.83 21.49
C PHE A 163 21.51 -8.88 22.40
N GLY A 164 21.70 -8.57 23.68
CA GLY A 164 22.43 -9.40 24.66
C GLY A 164 21.61 -10.52 25.33
N ARG A 165 20.54 -11.01 24.70
CA ARG A 165 19.78 -12.19 25.20
C ARG A 165 19.43 -13.12 24.09
#